data_be4c1a257d39c69d857a7d98caa4bbbc
#
_entry.id   be4c1a257d39c69d857a7d98caa4bbbc
#
_cell.length_a   1.000
_cell.length_b   1.000
_cell.length_c   1.000
_cell.angle_alpha   90.00
_cell.angle_beta   90.00
_cell.angle_gamma   90.00
#
_symmetry.space_group_name_H-M   'P 1'
#
loop_
_entity.id
_entity.type
_entity.pdbx_description
1 polymer ?
#
loop_
_entity_poly.entity_id
_entity_poly.type
_entity_poly.pdbx_seq_one_letter_code
_entity_poly.pdbx_strand_id
1 'polypeptide(L)'
;MKVGGHQASSASMASIMSALYFAHLDASDRVSVKPHAAPVLHAINYLLGRLDERYLTELRAFGGLQSYPSRLKDPDPVDFSTGSVGIGATTTIWSSLAQRYVSDHFDVAPGGRQVALVGDAELDEGAIWEALVDPMVSRLEELLWVVDINRQSLDRVVPGIAVDRIRAMFDAAGWHCETVKYGSRLQEIFSRRDGDALKRRIDEMTNEEYQRLLVADAEELRRRLPGEGHLGPPVRRVIGELDDEELR
;
A
#
# COMPACT_ATOMS: atom_id res chain seq x y z
N MET A 1 25.85 3.42 -6.22
CA MET A 1 25.28 3.39 -4.87
C MET A 1 23.93 2.70 -4.95
N LYS A 2 23.73 1.57 -4.29
CA LYS A 2 22.40 0.95 -4.27
C LYS A 2 21.54 1.69 -3.25
N VAL A 3 20.53 2.38 -3.72
CA VAL A 3 19.55 3.05 -2.86
C VAL A 3 18.69 1.98 -2.19
N GLY A 4 18.41 2.12 -0.90
CA GLY A 4 17.57 1.19 -0.16
C GLY A 4 16.09 1.37 -0.47
N GLY A 5 15.35 0.27 -0.48
CA GLY A 5 13.94 0.24 -0.84
C GLY A 5 13.69 0.44 -2.35
N HIS A 6 12.55 -0.03 -2.82
CA HIS A 6 12.12 0.27 -4.19
C HIS A 6 11.49 1.66 -4.22
N GLN A 7 11.94 2.55 -5.10
CA GLN A 7 11.38 3.89 -5.25
C GLN A 7 9.87 3.86 -5.50
N ALA A 8 9.40 2.93 -6.32
CA ALA A 8 7.97 2.74 -6.57
C ALA A 8 7.20 2.39 -5.30
N SER A 9 7.74 1.53 -4.42
CA SER A 9 7.14 1.18 -3.14
C SER A 9 7.03 2.38 -2.20
N SER A 10 8.08 3.21 -2.13
CA SER A 10 8.05 4.43 -1.33
C SER A 10 7.07 5.46 -1.89
N ALA A 11 7.02 5.62 -3.22
CA ALA A 11 6.11 6.54 -3.88
C ALA A 11 4.64 6.16 -3.65
N SER A 12 4.28 4.87 -3.82
CA SER A 12 2.91 4.39 -3.61
C SER A 12 2.46 4.53 -2.16
N MET A 13 3.37 4.36 -1.19
CA MET A 13 3.06 4.44 0.23
C MET A 13 3.09 5.86 0.80
N ALA A 14 3.67 6.84 0.12
CA ALA A 14 3.87 8.18 0.66
C ALA A 14 2.57 8.84 1.13
N SER A 15 1.52 8.86 0.31
CA SER A 15 0.22 9.44 0.66
C SER A 15 -0.50 8.64 1.74
N ILE A 16 -0.47 7.31 1.66
CA ILE A 16 -1.10 6.41 2.63
C ILE A 16 -0.47 6.60 4.01
N MET A 17 0.85 6.55 4.08
CA MET A 17 1.57 6.71 5.35
C MET A 17 1.43 8.13 5.90
N SER A 18 1.45 9.16 5.04
CA SER A 18 1.20 10.53 5.50
C SER A 18 -0.18 10.68 6.12
N ALA A 19 -1.22 10.16 5.49
CA ALA A 19 -2.58 10.18 6.04
C ALA A 19 -2.66 9.43 7.37
N LEU A 20 -2.07 8.24 7.45
CA LEU A 20 -2.04 7.46 8.68
C LEU A 20 -1.34 8.21 9.82
N TYR A 21 -0.09 8.59 9.64
CA TYR A 21 0.75 9.12 10.72
C TYR A 21 0.40 10.54 11.15
N PHE A 22 -0.12 11.37 10.24
CA PHE A 22 -0.44 12.77 10.56
C PHE A 22 -1.93 13.02 10.89
N ALA A 23 -2.83 12.09 10.55
CA ALA A 23 -4.26 12.34 10.71
C ALA A 23 -5.07 11.22 11.37
N HIS A 24 -4.58 9.98 11.42
CA HIS A 24 -5.42 8.84 11.80
C HIS A 24 -4.89 7.97 12.93
N LEU A 25 -3.57 7.92 13.15
CA LEU A 25 -2.99 7.08 14.20
C LEU A 25 -3.06 7.75 15.56
N ASP A 26 -3.42 6.94 16.56
CA ASP A 26 -3.34 7.30 17.97
C ASP A 26 -2.03 6.77 18.60
N ALA A 27 -1.68 7.26 19.77
CA ALA A 27 -0.45 6.88 20.48
C ALA A 27 -0.41 5.39 20.87
N SER A 28 -1.57 4.75 21.00
CA SER A 28 -1.72 3.33 21.33
C SER A 28 -1.62 2.42 20.10
N ASP A 29 -1.80 2.95 18.90
CA ASP A 29 -1.72 2.17 17.66
C ASP A 29 -0.28 1.71 17.40
N ARG A 30 -0.15 0.59 16.68
CA ARG A 30 1.14 0.03 16.25
C ARG A 30 1.11 -0.25 14.77
N VAL A 31 2.20 0.10 14.07
CA VAL A 31 2.26 0.00 12.61
C VAL A 31 3.42 -0.89 12.19
N SER A 32 3.09 -1.94 11.47
CA SER A 32 4.04 -2.73 10.71
C SER A 32 4.17 -2.13 9.31
N VAL A 33 5.29 -1.48 9.05
CA VAL A 33 5.51 -0.75 7.80
C VAL A 33 5.98 -1.70 6.70
N LYS A 34 5.41 -1.57 5.51
CA LYS A 34 5.88 -2.24 4.30
C LYS A 34 7.40 -2.08 4.17
N PRO A 35 8.19 -3.17 4.09
CA PRO A 35 9.66 -3.10 4.23
C PRO A 35 10.32 -2.12 3.26
N HIS A 36 9.89 -2.14 1.99
CA HIS A 36 10.44 -1.26 0.96
C HIS A 36 9.99 0.20 1.06
N ALA A 37 9.08 0.53 1.97
CA ALA A 37 8.68 1.89 2.31
C ALA A 37 9.37 2.43 3.57
N ALA A 38 10.39 1.74 4.10
CA ALA A 38 11.20 2.22 5.22
C ALA A 38 11.68 3.69 5.06
N PRO A 39 12.12 4.15 3.88
CA PRO A 39 12.51 5.56 3.71
C PRO A 39 11.38 6.55 4.02
N VAL A 40 10.13 6.19 3.75
CA VAL A 40 8.96 7.04 4.07
C VAL A 40 8.74 7.09 5.58
N LEU A 41 8.88 5.97 6.30
CA LEU A 41 8.79 5.94 7.76
C LEU A 41 9.84 6.86 8.39
N HIS A 42 11.10 6.73 7.98
CA HIS A 42 12.18 7.56 8.50
C HIS A 42 11.99 9.05 8.20
N ALA A 43 11.48 9.38 7.00
CA ALA A 43 11.13 10.76 6.66
C ALA A 43 10.00 11.31 7.54
N ILE A 44 8.98 10.51 7.81
CA ILE A 44 7.88 10.88 8.73
C ILE A 44 8.42 11.06 10.15
N ASN A 45 9.25 10.16 10.65
CA ASN A 45 9.85 10.28 11.98
C ASN A 45 10.75 11.53 12.10
N TYR A 46 11.47 11.88 11.03
CA TYR A 46 12.20 13.16 10.98
C TYR A 46 11.24 14.37 11.07
N LEU A 47 10.18 14.40 10.28
CA LEU A 47 9.19 15.48 10.30
C LEU A 47 8.47 15.60 11.65
N LEU A 48 8.31 14.50 12.37
CA LEU A 48 7.76 14.46 13.73
C LEU A 48 8.80 14.79 14.82
N GLY A 49 10.04 15.12 14.45
CA GLY A 49 11.11 15.43 15.40
C GLY A 49 11.65 14.21 16.16
N ARG A 50 11.44 13.00 15.65
CA ARG A 50 11.83 11.72 16.28
C ARG A 50 13.11 11.12 15.69
N LEU A 51 13.67 11.72 14.65
CA LEU A 51 14.89 11.30 13.97
C LEU A 51 15.76 12.51 13.67
N ASP A 52 17.07 12.42 13.95
CA ASP A 52 18.04 13.46 13.63
C ASP A 52 18.27 13.50 12.10
N GLU A 53 18.39 14.71 11.52
CA GLU A 53 18.58 14.95 10.09
C GLU A 53 19.76 14.20 9.50
N ARG A 54 20.85 14.03 10.25
CA ARG A 54 22.05 13.32 9.80
C ARG A 54 21.77 11.91 9.28
N TYR A 55 20.78 11.22 9.85
CA TYR A 55 20.43 9.85 9.44
C TYR A 55 19.73 9.76 8.09
N LEU A 56 19.13 10.85 7.58
CA LEU A 56 18.42 10.84 6.30
C LEU A 56 19.34 10.48 5.11
N THR A 57 20.64 10.72 5.25
CA THR A 57 21.64 10.37 4.23
C THR A 57 22.37 9.06 4.51
N GLU A 58 22.07 8.40 5.63
CA GLU A 58 22.79 7.22 6.11
C GLU A 58 22.00 5.91 5.95
N LEU A 59 21.05 5.86 5.02
CA LEU A 59 20.31 4.63 4.73
C LEU A 59 21.28 3.53 4.25
N ARG A 60 21.28 2.39 4.95
CA ARG A 60 22.19 1.26 4.73
C ARG A 60 23.67 1.53 5.05
N ALA A 61 23.99 2.65 5.65
CA ALA A 61 25.33 2.88 6.18
C ALA A 61 25.51 2.07 7.49
N PHE A 62 26.76 1.74 7.78
CA PHE A 62 27.08 1.11 9.07
C PHE A 62 26.78 2.09 10.20
N GLY A 63 25.95 1.66 11.17
CA GLY A 63 25.50 2.53 12.25
C GLY A 63 24.41 3.53 11.87
N GLY A 64 23.98 3.54 10.60
CA GLY A 64 22.86 4.34 10.10
C GLY A 64 21.55 3.57 10.04
N LEU A 65 20.61 4.05 9.21
CA LEU A 65 19.28 3.46 9.05
C LEU A 65 19.35 2.08 8.37
N GLN A 66 18.52 1.17 8.84
CA GLN A 66 18.44 -0.18 8.28
C GLN A 66 17.73 -0.19 6.91
N SER A 67 17.97 -1.24 6.14
CA SER A 67 17.29 -1.47 4.84
C SER A 67 15.80 -1.70 4.99
N TYR A 68 15.41 -2.33 6.08
CA TYR A 68 14.03 -2.58 6.50
C TYR A 68 13.88 -2.09 7.93
N PRO A 69 12.67 -1.64 8.32
CA PRO A 69 12.46 -1.13 9.66
C PRO A 69 12.91 -2.11 10.74
N SER A 70 13.69 -1.64 11.69
CA SER A 70 14.22 -2.47 12.76
C SER A 70 14.06 -1.80 14.13
N ARG A 71 13.21 -2.36 14.96
CA ARG A 71 12.98 -1.87 16.33
C ARG A 71 14.24 -1.85 17.21
N LEU A 72 15.22 -2.69 16.88
CA LEU A 72 16.44 -2.85 17.68
C LEU A 72 17.63 -2.06 17.16
N LYS A 73 17.64 -1.71 15.87
CA LYS A 73 18.83 -1.16 15.22
C LYS A 73 18.63 0.24 14.65
N ASP A 74 17.39 0.60 14.31
CA ASP A 74 17.10 1.96 13.86
C ASP A 74 17.13 2.93 15.05
N PRO A 75 17.63 4.15 14.84
CA PRO A 75 17.70 5.17 15.90
C PRO A 75 16.35 5.83 16.18
N ASP A 76 15.40 5.71 15.27
CA ASP A 76 14.05 6.26 15.38
C ASP A 76 13.03 5.20 15.84
N PRO A 77 11.84 5.61 16.29
CA PRO A 77 10.81 4.69 16.72
C PRO A 77 10.32 3.79 15.58
N VAL A 78 10.41 2.48 15.79
CA VAL A 78 9.89 1.43 14.93
C VAL A 78 9.08 0.47 15.79
N ASP A 79 7.79 0.30 15.49
CA ASP A 79 6.92 -0.58 16.26
C ASP A 79 7.26 -2.06 16.04
N PHE A 80 7.50 -2.44 14.79
CA PHE A 80 7.82 -3.82 14.40
C PHE A 80 9.05 -3.87 13.50
N SER A 81 9.94 -4.80 13.77
CA SER A 81 10.98 -5.17 12.82
C SER A 81 10.35 -5.97 11.69
N THR A 82 10.59 -5.58 10.44
CA THR A 82 9.97 -6.21 9.27
C THR A 82 10.98 -6.75 8.29
N GLY A 83 10.51 -7.60 7.37
CA GLY A 83 11.23 -8.11 6.23
C GLY A 83 10.25 -8.40 5.11
N SER A 84 10.72 -8.50 3.86
CA SER A 84 9.87 -8.62 2.67
C SER A 84 9.34 -10.04 2.42
N VAL A 85 9.05 -10.78 3.49
CA VAL A 85 8.60 -12.18 3.48
C VAL A 85 7.31 -12.36 4.29
N GLY A 86 6.47 -11.35 4.35
CA GLY A 86 5.17 -11.39 5.03
C GLY A 86 5.21 -11.30 6.56
N ILE A 87 6.40 -11.22 7.16
CA ILE A 87 6.57 -11.16 8.63
C ILE A 87 5.83 -9.97 9.23
N GLY A 88 5.89 -8.82 8.55
CA GLY A 88 5.23 -7.60 9.02
C GLY A 88 3.73 -7.76 9.20
N ALA A 89 3.07 -8.39 8.24
CA ALA A 89 1.64 -8.66 8.27
C ALA A 89 1.27 -9.63 9.40
N THR A 90 1.93 -10.79 9.44
CA THR A 90 1.65 -11.82 10.45
C THR A 90 1.94 -11.34 11.87
N THR A 91 2.97 -10.50 12.06
CA THR A 91 3.32 -9.95 13.38
C THR A 91 2.18 -9.11 13.97
N THR A 92 1.39 -8.39 13.16
CA THR A 92 0.24 -7.62 13.68
C THR A 92 -0.83 -8.53 14.26
N ILE A 93 -1.07 -9.70 13.67
CA ILE A 93 -1.98 -10.71 14.19
C ILE A 93 -1.52 -11.21 15.56
N TRP A 94 -0.25 -11.64 15.65
CA TRP A 94 0.29 -12.18 16.88
C TRP A 94 0.40 -11.12 17.98
N SER A 95 0.71 -9.88 17.62
CA SER A 95 0.70 -8.75 18.55
C SER A 95 -0.70 -8.48 19.10
N SER A 96 -1.73 -8.53 18.24
CA SER A 96 -3.13 -8.37 18.63
C SER A 96 -3.57 -9.46 19.62
N LEU A 97 -3.28 -10.72 19.30
CA LEU A 97 -3.57 -11.85 20.20
C LEU A 97 -2.87 -11.70 21.55
N ALA A 98 -1.58 -11.34 21.55
CA ALA A 98 -0.81 -11.11 22.78
C ALA A 98 -1.38 -9.94 23.60
N GLN A 99 -1.79 -8.86 22.94
CA GLN A 99 -2.38 -7.69 23.58
C GLN A 99 -3.73 -8.03 24.23
N ARG A 100 -4.60 -8.79 23.56
CA ARG A 100 -5.85 -9.30 24.15
C ARG A 100 -5.57 -10.19 25.36
N TYR A 101 -4.64 -11.12 25.23
CA TYR A 101 -4.28 -11.97 26.36
C TYR A 101 -3.83 -11.15 27.58
N VAL A 102 -3.01 -10.10 27.36
CA VAL A 102 -2.54 -9.23 28.44
C VAL A 102 -3.70 -8.44 29.04
N SER A 103 -4.59 -7.85 28.24
CA SER A 103 -5.73 -7.09 28.77
C SER A 103 -6.76 -7.98 29.50
N ASP A 104 -6.92 -9.22 29.06
CA ASP A 104 -7.89 -10.16 29.67
C ASP A 104 -7.38 -10.75 31.01
N HIS A 105 -6.07 -10.83 31.22
CA HIS A 105 -5.48 -11.49 32.38
C HIS A 105 -4.80 -10.53 33.36
N PHE A 106 -4.55 -9.30 32.98
CA PHE A 106 -3.88 -8.31 33.79
C PHE A 106 -4.69 -7.00 33.79
N ASP A 107 -4.59 -6.21 34.80
CA ASP A 107 -5.28 -4.90 34.90
C ASP A 107 -4.57 -3.86 34.00
N VAL A 108 -4.64 -4.09 32.69
CA VAL A 108 -4.05 -3.25 31.66
C VAL A 108 -5.13 -2.89 30.65
N ALA A 109 -5.24 -1.61 30.31
CA ALA A 109 -6.19 -1.16 29.30
C ALA A 109 -5.93 -1.84 27.94
N PRO A 110 -7.00 -2.12 27.16
CA PRO A 110 -6.84 -2.58 25.79
C PRO A 110 -5.95 -1.62 25.00
N GLY A 111 -5.11 -2.17 24.15
CA GLY A 111 -4.26 -1.36 23.29
C GLY A 111 -5.03 -0.83 22.07
N GLY A 112 -4.32 -0.09 21.22
CA GLY A 112 -4.84 0.44 19.96
C GLY A 112 -4.82 -0.57 18.82
N ARG A 113 -5.09 -0.05 17.64
CA ARG A 113 -5.11 -0.83 16.40
C ARG A 113 -3.73 -1.40 16.08
N GLN A 114 -3.74 -2.56 15.42
CA GLN A 114 -2.57 -3.19 14.85
C GLN A 114 -2.64 -3.04 13.34
N VAL A 115 -1.86 -2.12 12.79
CA VAL A 115 -1.91 -1.75 11.36
C VAL A 115 -0.77 -2.42 10.62
N ALA A 116 -1.06 -3.15 9.54
CA ALA A 116 -0.04 -3.67 8.63
C ALA A 116 -0.13 -2.97 7.27
N LEU A 117 1.01 -2.46 6.79
CA LEU A 117 1.18 -1.98 5.44
C LEU A 117 1.89 -3.07 4.64
N VAL A 118 1.18 -3.69 3.71
CA VAL A 118 1.59 -4.92 3.02
C VAL A 118 1.76 -4.65 1.53
N GLY A 119 2.84 -5.13 0.93
CA GLY A 119 2.99 -5.14 -0.52
C GLY A 119 2.26 -6.33 -1.15
N ASP A 120 1.75 -6.15 -2.37
CA ASP A 120 1.10 -7.23 -3.11
C ASP A 120 1.98 -8.47 -3.31
N ALA A 121 3.29 -8.29 -3.50
CA ALA A 121 4.25 -9.40 -3.61
C ALA A 121 4.46 -10.15 -2.27
N GLU A 122 4.17 -9.51 -1.12
CA GLU A 122 4.22 -10.21 0.16
C GLU A 122 3.08 -11.24 0.31
N LEU A 123 2.00 -11.06 -0.43
CA LEU A 123 0.89 -12.04 -0.45
C LEU A 123 1.26 -13.35 -1.17
N ASP A 124 2.40 -13.44 -1.81
CA ASP A 124 2.95 -14.70 -2.35
C ASP A 124 3.53 -15.60 -1.24
N GLU A 125 3.71 -15.07 -0.02
CA GLU A 125 4.27 -15.81 1.10
C GLU A 125 3.19 -16.65 1.80
N GLY A 126 3.43 -17.96 1.91
CA GLY A 126 2.49 -18.92 2.50
C GLY A 126 2.11 -18.60 3.94
N ALA A 127 3.05 -18.08 4.74
CA ALA A 127 2.82 -17.71 6.14
C ALA A 127 1.72 -16.67 6.33
N ILE A 128 1.51 -15.77 5.35
CA ILE A 128 0.40 -14.81 5.41
C ILE A 128 -0.94 -15.53 5.38
N TRP A 129 -1.11 -16.49 4.46
CA TRP A 129 -2.36 -17.23 4.31
C TRP A 129 -2.63 -18.16 5.48
N GLU A 130 -1.59 -18.82 6.00
CA GLU A 130 -1.70 -19.66 7.20
C GLU A 130 -2.18 -18.82 8.41
N ALA A 131 -1.61 -17.64 8.61
CA ALA A 131 -2.01 -16.76 9.70
C ALA A 131 -3.41 -16.16 9.48
N LEU A 132 -3.73 -15.76 8.25
CA LEU A 132 -4.97 -15.08 7.89
C LEU A 132 -6.22 -15.94 8.10
N VAL A 133 -6.10 -17.25 7.83
CA VAL A 133 -7.22 -18.21 7.99
C VAL A 133 -7.34 -18.80 9.39
N ASP A 134 -6.48 -18.40 10.34
CA ASP A 134 -6.59 -18.86 11.72
C ASP A 134 -7.95 -18.42 12.30
N PRO A 135 -8.73 -19.36 12.92
CA PRO A 135 -10.08 -19.06 13.44
C PRO A 135 -10.11 -17.93 14.48
N MET A 136 -9.02 -17.65 15.15
CA MET A 136 -8.95 -16.56 16.13
C MET A 136 -8.89 -15.18 15.47
N VAL A 137 -8.36 -15.09 14.24
CA VAL A 137 -8.15 -13.82 13.55
C VAL A 137 -9.46 -13.12 13.22
N SER A 138 -10.50 -13.84 12.84
CA SER A 138 -11.83 -13.28 12.58
C SER A 138 -12.48 -12.59 13.78
N ARG A 139 -11.90 -12.73 14.97
CA ARG A 139 -12.36 -12.10 16.21
C ARG A 139 -11.53 -10.87 16.59
N LEU A 140 -10.49 -10.54 15.83
CA LEU A 140 -9.57 -9.42 16.12
C LEU A 140 -10.06 -8.17 15.41
N GLU A 141 -10.85 -7.34 16.10
CA GLU A 141 -11.46 -6.13 15.54
C GLU A 141 -10.47 -4.97 15.38
N GLU A 142 -9.34 -5.05 16.07
CA GLU A 142 -8.28 -4.04 16.07
C GLU A 142 -7.31 -4.15 14.89
N LEU A 143 -7.44 -5.18 14.04
CA LEU A 143 -6.58 -5.37 12.87
C LEU A 143 -7.01 -4.49 11.70
N LEU A 144 -6.04 -3.81 11.11
CA LEU A 144 -6.18 -3.09 9.85
C LEU A 144 -5.01 -3.43 8.91
N TRP A 145 -5.30 -4.09 7.80
CA TRP A 145 -4.29 -4.31 6.76
C TRP A 145 -4.54 -3.41 5.56
N VAL A 146 -3.53 -2.68 5.14
CA VAL A 146 -3.51 -1.88 3.92
C VAL A 146 -2.62 -2.58 2.92
N VAL A 147 -3.23 -3.24 1.94
CA VAL A 147 -2.51 -3.93 0.86
C VAL A 147 -2.30 -2.97 -0.30
N ASP A 148 -1.05 -2.61 -0.53
CA ASP A 148 -0.64 -1.75 -1.64
C ASP A 148 -0.43 -2.58 -2.90
N ILE A 149 -1.38 -2.49 -3.83
CA ILE A 149 -1.36 -3.25 -5.08
C ILE A 149 -0.84 -2.37 -6.20
N ASN A 150 0.45 -2.43 -6.43
CA ASN A 150 1.12 -1.66 -7.49
C ASN A 150 1.34 -2.44 -8.81
N ARG A 151 0.91 -3.69 -8.85
CA ARG A 151 1.04 -4.60 -10.00
C ARG A 151 2.47 -4.89 -10.45
N GLN A 152 3.42 -4.79 -9.52
CA GLN A 152 4.83 -5.10 -9.76
C GLN A 152 5.35 -6.07 -8.70
N SER A 153 6.11 -7.06 -9.14
CA SER A 153 6.87 -7.92 -8.24
C SER A 153 8.34 -7.88 -8.66
N LEU A 154 9.20 -7.48 -7.72
CA LEU A 154 10.59 -7.15 -8.00
C LEU A 154 10.65 -6.10 -9.13
N ASP A 155 11.33 -6.18 -10.16
CA ASP A 155 11.36 -5.20 -11.25
C ASP A 155 10.51 -5.64 -12.48
N ARG A 156 9.47 -6.43 -12.23
CA ARG A 156 8.60 -6.97 -13.28
C ARG A 156 7.15 -6.56 -13.09
N VAL A 157 6.49 -6.22 -14.19
CA VAL A 157 5.03 -6.14 -14.22
C VAL A 157 4.47 -7.54 -14.11
N VAL A 158 3.59 -7.78 -13.13
CA VAL A 158 2.93 -9.07 -12.94
C VAL A 158 1.66 -9.10 -13.80
N PRO A 159 1.60 -9.93 -14.86
CA PRO A 159 0.39 -10.09 -15.65
C PRO A 159 -0.73 -10.65 -14.78
N GLY A 160 -1.89 -9.97 -14.80
CA GLY A 160 -3.10 -10.54 -14.22
C GLY A 160 -3.12 -10.63 -12.69
N ILE A 161 -2.59 -9.63 -11.97
CA ILE A 161 -2.95 -9.50 -10.55
C ILE A 161 -4.48 -9.38 -10.47
N ALA A 162 -5.09 -10.45 -10.05
CA ALA A 162 -6.52 -10.51 -9.85
C ALA A 162 -6.88 -9.92 -8.49
N VAL A 163 -7.04 -8.59 -8.42
CA VAL A 163 -7.48 -7.89 -7.18
C VAL A 163 -8.74 -8.56 -6.63
N ASP A 164 -9.69 -8.89 -7.50
CA ASP A 164 -10.93 -9.58 -7.10
C ASP A 164 -10.68 -10.96 -6.49
N ARG A 165 -9.66 -11.67 -6.98
CA ARG A 165 -9.29 -12.97 -6.39
C ARG A 165 -8.67 -12.80 -5.01
N ILE A 166 -7.78 -11.84 -4.84
CA ILE A 166 -7.18 -11.52 -3.53
C ILE A 166 -8.29 -11.13 -2.55
N ARG A 167 -9.18 -10.23 -2.96
CA ARG A 167 -10.34 -9.83 -2.16
C ARG A 167 -11.20 -11.02 -1.75
N ALA A 168 -11.56 -11.87 -2.70
CA ALA A 168 -12.36 -13.05 -2.42
C ALA A 168 -11.69 -14.00 -1.42
N MET A 169 -10.38 -14.12 -1.42
CA MET A 169 -9.64 -14.93 -0.45
C MET A 169 -9.69 -14.32 0.97
N PHE A 170 -9.58 -13.01 1.11
CA PHE A 170 -9.74 -12.32 2.39
C PHE A 170 -11.20 -12.39 2.88
N ASP A 171 -12.18 -12.16 2.00
CA ASP A 171 -13.61 -12.29 2.33
C ASP A 171 -13.93 -13.71 2.81
N ALA A 172 -13.39 -14.75 2.14
CA ALA A 172 -13.57 -16.15 2.55
C ALA A 172 -12.93 -16.47 3.91
N ALA A 173 -11.88 -15.74 4.29
CA ALA A 173 -11.26 -15.84 5.61
C ALA A 173 -11.97 -14.99 6.70
N GLY A 174 -13.08 -14.34 6.36
CA GLY A 174 -13.90 -13.56 7.30
C GLY A 174 -13.45 -12.10 7.49
N TRP A 175 -12.57 -11.59 6.63
CA TRP A 175 -12.16 -10.19 6.66
C TRP A 175 -13.18 -9.31 5.92
N HIS A 176 -13.38 -8.09 6.43
CA HIS A 176 -14.08 -7.04 5.70
C HIS A 176 -13.10 -6.34 4.75
N CYS A 177 -13.41 -6.30 3.45
CA CYS A 177 -12.54 -5.79 2.42
C CYS A 177 -13.10 -4.57 1.72
N GLU A 178 -12.35 -3.47 1.74
CA GLU A 178 -12.62 -2.27 0.96
C GLU A 178 -11.57 -2.10 -0.14
N THR A 179 -12.01 -1.72 -1.34
CA THR A 179 -11.11 -1.47 -2.47
C THR A 179 -11.11 0.01 -2.83
N VAL A 180 -9.96 0.66 -2.65
CA VAL A 180 -9.75 2.05 -3.05
C VAL A 180 -8.83 2.07 -4.27
N LYS A 181 -9.37 2.40 -5.45
CA LYS A 181 -8.64 2.31 -6.71
C LYS A 181 -8.37 3.67 -7.36
N TYR A 182 -9.29 4.62 -7.21
CA TYR A 182 -9.25 5.87 -7.94
C TYR A 182 -9.26 7.07 -7.01
N GLY A 183 -8.41 8.07 -7.33
CA GLY A 183 -8.43 9.36 -6.65
C GLY A 183 -9.65 10.22 -7.05
N SER A 184 -9.87 11.31 -6.31
CA SER A 184 -11.02 12.21 -6.50
C SER A 184 -11.11 12.78 -7.92
N ARG A 185 -9.99 13.13 -8.55
CA ARG A 185 -9.95 13.64 -9.93
C ARG A 185 -10.50 12.62 -10.94
N LEU A 186 -10.05 11.37 -10.87
CA LEU A 186 -10.57 10.31 -11.76
C LEU A 186 -12.05 10.03 -11.46
N GLN A 187 -12.48 10.04 -10.20
CA GLN A 187 -13.89 9.87 -9.85
C GLN A 187 -14.76 10.99 -10.43
N GLU A 188 -14.27 12.23 -10.41
CA GLU A 188 -14.94 13.36 -11.04
C GLU A 188 -15.08 13.16 -12.57
N ILE A 189 -13.99 12.76 -13.25
CA ILE A 189 -14.02 12.48 -14.69
C ILE A 189 -14.98 11.32 -15.00
N PHE A 190 -15.00 10.26 -14.17
CA PHE A 190 -15.93 9.15 -14.35
C PHE A 190 -17.40 9.54 -14.16
N SER A 191 -17.70 10.61 -13.44
CA SER A 191 -19.05 11.15 -13.29
C SER A 191 -19.53 11.96 -14.49
N ARG A 192 -18.64 12.35 -15.40
CA ARG A 192 -18.96 13.08 -16.65
C ARG A 192 -19.62 12.13 -17.66
N ARG A 193 -20.22 12.72 -18.70
CA ARG A 193 -20.77 11.97 -19.81
C ARG A 193 -19.70 11.05 -20.42
N ASP A 194 -20.05 9.81 -20.70
CA ASP A 194 -19.13 8.75 -21.19
C ASP A 194 -18.00 8.35 -20.20
N GLY A 195 -17.96 8.90 -18.98
CA GLY A 195 -16.94 8.60 -17.97
C GLY A 195 -16.88 7.12 -17.57
N ASP A 196 -18.02 6.44 -17.55
CA ASP A 196 -18.09 4.99 -17.33
C ASP A 196 -17.29 4.18 -18.38
N ALA A 197 -17.23 4.66 -19.61
CA ALA A 197 -16.44 4.01 -20.65
C ALA A 197 -14.93 4.13 -20.37
N LEU A 198 -14.49 5.29 -19.88
CA LEU A 198 -13.11 5.49 -19.48
C LEU A 198 -12.76 4.59 -18.27
N LYS A 199 -13.64 4.52 -17.27
CA LYS A 199 -13.45 3.64 -16.11
C LYS A 199 -13.30 2.19 -16.53
N ARG A 200 -14.23 1.67 -17.35
CA ARG A 200 -14.15 0.31 -17.89
C ARG A 200 -12.86 0.08 -18.68
N ARG A 201 -12.47 1.02 -19.51
CA ARG A 201 -11.25 0.93 -20.29
C ARG A 201 -10.01 0.79 -19.41
N ILE A 202 -9.92 1.56 -18.30
CA ILE A 202 -8.83 1.46 -17.33
C ILE A 202 -8.91 0.13 -16.55
N ASP A 203 -10.11 -0.35 -16.24
CA ASP A 203 -10.31 -1.61 -15.52
C ASP A 203 -9.94 -2.84 -16.35
N GLU A 204 -10.21 -2.81 -17.65
CA GLU A 204 -10.01 -3.93 -18.58
C GLU A 204 -8.61 -4.00 -19.20
N MET A 205 -7.80 -2.92 -19.08
CA MET A 205 -6.46 -2.93 -19.67
C MET A 205 -5.50 -3.87 -18.93
N THR A 206 -4.55 -4.45 -19.68
CA THR A 206 -3.51 -5.29 -19.08
C THR A 206 -2.58 -4.49 -18.15
N ASN A 207 -1.89 -5.18 -17.24
CA ASN A 207 -0.94 -4.52 -16.36
C ASN A 207 0.21 -3.85 -17.14
N GLU A 208 0.69 -4.48 -18.22
CA GLU A 208 1.72 -3.90 -19.08
C GLU A 208 1.25 -2.61 -19.75
N GLU A 209 0.03 -2.61 -20.26
CA GLU A 209 -0.55 -1.42 -20.88
C GLU A 209 -0.73 -0.30 -19.86
N TYR A 210 -1.29 -0.63 -18.70
CA TYR A 210 -1.47 0.33 -17.61
C TYR A 210 -0.15 0.98 -17.19
N GLN A 211 0.87 0.18 -16.90
CA GLN A 211 2.20 0.68 -16.51
C GLN A 211 2.85 1.55 -17.60
N ARG A 212 2.65 1.18 -18.86
CA ARG A 212 3.14 1.99 -19.98
C ARG A 212 2.45 3.35 -20.06
N LEU A 213 1.15 3.40 -19.83
CA LEU A 213 0.38 4.65 -19.90
C LEU A 213 0.68 5.58 -18.72
N LEU A 214 1.06 5.05 -17.53
CA LEU A 214 1.45 5.87 -16.40
C LEU A 214 2.68 6.78 -16.64
N VAL A 215 3.53 6.42 -17.58
CA VAL A 215 4.74 7.19 -17.92
C VAL A 215 4.64 7.90 -19.27
N ALA A 216 3.48 7.79 -19.95
CA ALA A 216 3.23 8.39 -21.24
C ALA A 216 2.98 9.91 -21.13
N ASP A 217 3.37 10.64 -22.16
CA ASP A 217 2.99 12.04 -22.28
C ASP A 217 1.52 12.18 -22.75
N ALA A 218 1.01 13.42 -22.75
CA ALA A 218 -0.38 13.69 -23.11
C ALA A 218 -0.71 13.28 -24.55
N GLU A 219 0.21 13.44 -25.49
CA GLU A 219 0.01 13.03 -26.88
C GLU A 219 -0.12 11.51 -27.01
N GLU A 220 0.77 10.77 -26.36
CA GLU A 220 0.70 9.30 -26.35
C GLU A 220 -0.56 8.82 -25.62
N LEU A 221 -0.96 9.46 -24.50
CA LEU A 221 -2.21 9.16 -23.79
C LEU A 221 -3.43 9.36 -24.70
N ARG A 222 -3.55 10.50 -25.38
CA ARG A 222 -4.66 10.76 -26.32
C ARG A 222 -4.74 9.71 -27.43
N ARG A 223 -3.61 9.22 -27.88
CA ARG A 223 -3.53 8.20 -28.94
C ARG A 223 -3.86 6.81 -28.46
N ARG A 224 -3.37 6.39 -27.27
CA ARG A 224 -3.40 5.00 -26.83
C ARG A 224 -4.47 4.69 -25.79
N LEU A 225 -4.77 5.62 -24.86
CA LEU A 225 -5.73 5.39 -23.79
C LEU A 225 -7.11 4.94 -24.30
N PRO A 226 -7.65 5.47 -25.42
CA PRO A 226 -8.92 4.98 -25.96
C PRO A 226 -8.93 3.49 -26.29
N GLY A 227 -7.79 2.94 -26.70
CA GLY A 227 -7.71 1.57 -27.17
C GLY A 227 -8.52 1.32 -28.45
N GLU A 228 -8.66 0.03 -28.79
CA GLU A 228 -9.48 -0.44 -29.90
C GLU A 228 -10.85 -0.91 -29.39
N GLY A 229 -11.85 -1.02 -30.31
CA GLY A 229 -13.16 -1.55 -30.00
C GLY A 229 -14.19 -0.50 -29.56
N HIS A 230 -15.28 -0.98 -28.96
CA HIS A 230 -16.48 -0.16 -28.68
C HIS A 230 -16.29 0.92 -27.60
N LEU A 231 -15.31 0.76 -26.71
CA LEU A 231 -14.97 1.77 -25.71
C LEU A 231 -14.14 2.93 -26.27
N GLY A 232 -13.46 2.75 -27.38
CA GLY A 232 -12.58 3.75 -27.96
C GLY A 232 -13.25 5.09 -28.26
N PRO A 233 -14.37 5.15 -29.00
CA PRO A 233 -15.05 6.40 -29.33
C PRO A 233 -15.53 7.20 -28.09
N PRO A 234 -16.22 6.63 -27.09
CA PRO A 234 -16.61 7.37 -25.89
C PRO A 234 -15.40 7.82 -25.07
N VAL A 235 -14.35 7.00 -24.91
CA VAL A 235 -13.13 7.41 -24.20
C VAL A 235 -12.46 8.60 -24.90
N ARG A 236 -12.37 8.61 -26.24
CA ARG A 236 -11.84 9.76 -26.99
C ARG A 236 -12.61 11.06 -26.71
N ARG A 237 -13.93 10.99 -26.54
CA ARG A 237 -14.72 12.18 -26.20
C ARG A 237 -14.36 12.70 -24.80
N VAL A 238 -14.32 11.81 -23.80
CA VAL A 238 -13.98 12.21 -22.42
C VAL A 238 -12.59 12.84 -22.34
N ILE A 239 -11.56 12.17 -22.86
CA ILE A 239 -10.18 12.69 -22.78
C ILE A 239 -9.95 13.88 -23.72
N GLY A 240 -10.81 14.09 -24.72
CA GLY A 240 -10.77 15.25 -25.58
C GLY A 240 -11.21 16.55 -24.90
N GLU A 241 -11.96 16.45 -23.79
CA GLU A 241 -12.39 17.58 -22.96
C GLU A 241 -11.34 17.96 -21.90
N LEU A 242 -10.31 17.12 -21.68
CA LEU A 242 -9.25 17.35 -20.71
C LEU A 242 -8.08 18.09 -21.35
N ASP A 243 -7.50 19.02 -20.62
CA ASP A 243 -6.22 19.60 -21.02
C ASP A 243 -5.07 18.63 -20.76
N ASP A 244 -3.83 19.01 -21.10
CA ASP A 244 -2.68 18.13 -20.99
C ASP A 244 -2.22 17.91 -19.54
N GLU A 245 -2.55 18.82 -18.63
CA GLU A 245 -2.26 18.68 -17.19
C GLU A 245 -3.29 17.76 -16.53
N GLU A 246 -4.56 17.91 -16.87
CA GLU A 246 -5.65 17.04 -16.38
C GLU A 246 -5.51 15.60 -16.86
N LEU A 247 -4.93 15.40 -18.06
CA LEU A 247 -4.78 14.09 -18.67
C LEU A 247 -3.61 13.28 -18.07
N ARG A 248 -2.62 13.94 -17.51
CA ARG A 248 -1.45 13.31 -16.85
C ARG A 248 -1.70 13.01 -15.39
#